data_886857796518da579175c38d8bfc58ac
#
_entry.id   886857796518da579175c38d8bfc58ac
#
_cell.length_a   1.000
_cell.length_b   1.000
_cell.length_c   1.000
_cell.angle_alpha   90.00
_cell.angle_beta   90.00
_cell.angle_gamma   90.00
#
_symmetry.space_group_name_H-M   'P 1'
#
loop_
_entity.id
_entity.type
_entity.pdbx_description
1 polymer ?
#
loop_
_entity_poly.entity_id
_entity_poly.type
_entity_poly.pdbx_seq_one_letter_code
_entity_poly.pdbx_strand_id
1 'polypeptide(L)'
;MKKDLIELYAKKENISFKQAKEEVNLLLQTLKEAIIKEKVAKFKGIGTFEAFEKKARYIQNPQTKEKMLIQPQPTVKFVLSKKLKEKL
;
A
#
# COMPACT_ATOMS: atom_id res chain seq x y z
N MET A 1 2.41 1.06 -13.83
CA MET A 1 2.57 1.97 -12.68
C MET A 1 3.99 2.02 -12.15
N LYS A 2 4.55 0.89 -11.77
CA LYS A 2 5.93 0.85 -11.24
C LYS A 2 6.95 1.40 -12.24
N LYS A 3 6.83 1.04 -13.50
CA LYS A 3 7.73 1.53 -14.57
C LYS A 3 7.66 3.05 -14.71
N ASP A 4 6.47 3.62 -14.68
CA ASP A 4 6.26 5.06 -14.78
C ASP A 4 6.86 5.79 -13.59
N LEU A 5 6.75 5.22 -12.42
CA LEU A 5 7.36 5.77 -11.20
C LEU A 5 8.87 5.78 -11.30
N ILE A 6 9.46 4.71 -11.81
CA ILE A 6 10.91 4.60 -12.02
C ILE A 6 11.40 5.64 -13.02
N GLU A 7 10.69 5.82 -14.12
CA GLU A 7 11.03 6.82 -15.13
C GLU A 7 10.97 8.23 -14.58
N LEU A 8 9.94 8.55 -13.83
CA LEU A 8 9.79 9.86 -13.19
C LEU A 8 10.92 10.13 -12.19
N TYR A 9 11.24 9.12 -11.38
CA TYR A 9 12.31 9.22 -10.39
C TYR A 9 13.68 9.41 -11.08
N ALA A 10 13.93 8.65 -12.16
CA ALA A 10 15.17 8.77 -12.91
C ALA A 10 15.36 10.18 -13.47
N LYS A 11 14.31 10.77 -14.01
CA LYS A 11 14.36 12.14 -14.54
C LYS A 11 14.60 13.17 -13.43
N LYS A 12 13.93 13.01 -12.29
CA LYS A 12 14.07 13.93 -11.16
C LYS A 12 15.47 13.95 -10.59
N GLU A 13 16.07 12.76 -10.44
CA GLU A 13 17.40 12.61 -9.86
C GLU A 13 18.51 12.67 -10.91
N ASN A 14 18.17 12.76 -12.19
CA ASN A 14 19.12 12.74 -13.29
C ASN A 14 20.06 11.54 -13.23
N ILE A 15 19.47 10.36 -13.07
CA ILE A 15 20.21 9.08 -13.00
C ILE A 15 19.68 8.14 -14.08
N SER A 16 20.40 7.04 -14.31
CA SER A 16 20.00 6.03 -15.27
C SER A 16 18.73 5.30 -14.82
N PHE A 17 18.01 4.72 -15.76
CA PHE A 17 16.84 3.90 -15.46
C PHE A 17 17.20 2.71 -14.55
N LYS A 18 18.35 2.08 -14.81
CA LYS A 18 18.81 0.95 -14.02
C LYS A 18 19.03 1.34 -12.56
N GLN A 19 19.69 2.47 -12.32
CA GLN A 19 19.93 2.96 -10.97
C GLN A 19 18.63 3.36 -10.28
N ALA A 20 17.73 4.04 -11.00
CA ALA A 20 16.43 4.41 -10.46
C ALA A 20 15.61 3.18 -10.08
N LYS A 21 15.65 2.13 -10.90
CA LYS A 21 14.95 0.87 -10.63
C LYS A 21 15.44 0.23 -9.33
N GLU A 22 16.74 0.20 -9.13
CA GLU A 22 17.34 -0.36 -7.90
C GLU A 22 16.91 0.42 -6.67
N GLU A 23 16.94 1.75 -6.74
CA GLU A 23 16.56 2.61 -5.62
C GLU A 23 15.07 2.54 -5.30
N VAL A 24 14.22 2.54 -6.31
CA VAL A 24 12.77 2.42 -6.14
C VAL A 24 12.41 1.05 -5.55
N ASN A 25 13.03 -0.02 -6.05
CA ASN A 25 12.78 -1.36 -5.52
C ASN A 25 13.21 -1.47 -4.05
N LEU A 26 14.35 -0.90 -3.70
CA LEU A 26 14.82 -0.89 -2.31
C LEU A 26 13.86 -0.12 -1.41
N LEU A 27 13.38 1.03 -1.86
CA LEU A 27 12.42 1.82 -1.10
C LEU A 27 11.12 1.06 -0.87
N LEU A 28 10.58 0.42 -1.92
CA LEU A 28 9.34 -0.35 -1.82
C LEU A 28 9.50 -1.56 -0.89
N GLN A 29 10.64 -2.22 -0.94
CA GLN A 29 10.93 -3.34 -0.05
C GLN A 29 11.03 -2.87 1.40
N THR A 30 11.70 -1.75 1.64
CA THR A 30 11.82 -1.17 2.97
C THR A 30 10.46 -0.76 3.53
N LEU A 31 9.62 -0.17 2.69
CA LEU A 31 8.24 0.18 3.06
C LEU A 31 7.44 -1.06 3.48
N LYS A 32 7.56 -2.12 2.70
CA LYS A 32 6.90 -3.39 2.99
C LYS A 32 7.33 -3.95 4.35
N GLU A 33 8.62 -3.94 4.62
CA GLU A 33 9.17 -4.41 5.90
C GLU A 33 8.68 -3.54 7.07
N ALA A 34 8.63 -2.22 6.87
CA ALA A 34 8.15 -1.30 7.89
C ALA A 34 6.69 -1.55 8.22
N ILE A 35 5.85 -1.78 7.22
CA ILE A 35 4.43 -2.10 7.43
C ILE A 35 4.25 -3.41 8.19
N ILE A 36 5.05 -4.42 7.85
CA ILE A 36 4.98 -5.73 8.52
C ILE A 36 5.41 -5.61 9.98
N LYS A 37 6.49 -4.87 10.25
CA LYS A 37 7.07 -4.75 11.59
C LYS A 37 6.27 -3.81 12.49
N GLU A 38 5.98 -2.60 12.00
CA GLU A 38 5.38 -1.55 12.82
C GLU A 38 3.85 -1.51 12.73
N LYS A 39 3.26 -2.16 11.73
CA LYS A 39 1.83 -2.15 11.44
C LYS A 39 1.27 -0.79 11.01
N VAL A 40 2.07 0.25 11.11
CA VAL A 40 1.70 1.60 10.69
C VAL A 40 2.92 2.24 10.02
N ALA A 41 2.72 2.85 8.85
CA ALA A 41 3.75 3.63 8.18
C ALA A 41 3.15 4.97 7.76
N LYS A 42 3.54 6.03 8.46
CA LYS A 42 3.02 7.37 8.23
C LYS A 42 4.00 8.20 7.42
N PHE A 43 3.53 8.76 6.31
CA PHE A 43 4.31 9.63 5.44
C PHE A 43 3.69 11.02 5.44
N LYS A 44 4.42 11.98 5.99
CA LYS A 44 3.97 13.37 6.05
C LYS A 44 3.73 13.92 4.64
N GLY A 45 2.54 14.45 4.42
CA GLY A 45 2.16 15.01 3.12
C GLY A 45 1.65 14.01 2.09
N ILE A 46 1.71 12.72 2.41
CA ILE A 46 1.24 11.64 1.51
C ILE A 46 0.06 10.90 2.12
N GLY A 47 0.27 10.27 3.26
CA GLY A 47 -0.76 9.49 3.92
C GLY A 47 -0.19 8.46 4.87
N THR A 48 -1.06 7.59 5.33
CA THR A 48 -0.71 6.57 6.32
C THR A 48 -1.14 5.20 5.85
N PHE A 49 -0.23 4.23 5.91
CA PHE A 49 -0.55 2.81 5.71
C PHE A 49 -0.77 2.17 7.07
N GLU A 50 -1.90 1.52 7.26
CA GLU A 50 -2.23 0.82 8.50
C GLU A 50 -2.51 -0.65 8.18
N ALA A 51 -1.77 -1.56 8.80
CA ALA A 51 -2.01 -2.98 8.69
C ALA A 51 -2.91 -3.42 9.85
N PHE A 52 -3.95 -4.15 9.53
CA PHE A 52 -4.88 -4.68 10.52
C PHE A 52 -5.43 -6.02 10.04
N GLU A 53 -6.03 -6.76 10.97
CA GLU A 53 -6.66 -8.02 10.66
C GLU A 53 -8.17 -7.85 10.68
N LYS A 54 -8.83 -8.19 9.56
CA LYS A 54 -10.29 -8.18 9.50
C LYS A 54 -10.83 -9.34 10.33
N LYS A 55 -11.82 -9.04 11.17
CA LYS A 55 -12.47 -10.07 11.96
C LYS A 55 -13.19 -11.09 11.09
N ALA A 56 -13.27 -12.33 11.57
CA ALA A 56 -14.10 -13.35 10.95
C ALA A 56 -15.55 -12.86 10.87
N ARG A 57 -16.21 -13.13 9.78
CA ARG A 57 -17.60 -12.74 9.58
C ARG A 57 -18.33 -13.76 8.74
N TYR A 58 -19.64 -13.82 8.91
CA TYR A 58 -20.49 -14.66 8.09
C TYR A 58 -21.06 -13.82 6.94
N ILE A 59 -21.01 -14.37 5.75
CA ILE A 59 -21.71 -13.79 4.60
C ILE A 59 -22.68 -14.83 4.05
N GLN A 60 -23.78 -14.37 3.46
CA GLN A 60 -24.75 -15.24 2.84
C GLN A 60 -24.60 -15.19 1.32
N ASN A 61 -24.51 -16.38 0.70
CA ASN A 61 -24.51 -16.47 -0.76
C ASN A 61 -25.93 -16.14 -1.27
N PRO A 62 -26.11 -15.11 -2.10
CA PRO A 62 -27.44 -14.71 -2.57
C PRO A 62 -28.15 -15.76 -3.44
N GLN A 63 -27.41 -16.67 -4.07
CA GLN A 63 -27.97 -17.71 -4.92
C GLN A 63 -28.38 -18.95 -4.15
N THR A 64 -27.52 -19.44 -3.27
CA THR A 64 -27.76 -20.67 -2.51
C THR A 64 -28.33 -20.42 -1.12
N LYS A 65 -28.26 -19.18 -0.62
CA LYS A 65 -28.64 -18.77 0.71
C LYS A 65 -27.85 -19.46 1.84
N GLU A 66 -26.74 -20.08 1.49
CA GLU A 66 -25.85 -20.68 2.45
C GLU A 66 -24.99 -19.61 3.13
N LYS A 67 -24.78 -19.75 4.43
CA LYS A 67 -23.88 -18.89 5.18
C LYS A 67 -22.45 -19.39 5.03
N MET A 68 -21.56 -18.47 4.68
CA MET A 68 -20.14 -18.77 4.58
C MET A 68 -19.37 -18.00 5.62
N LEU A 69 -18.43 -18.68 6.28
CA LEU A 69 -17.54 -18.03 7.23
C LEU A 69 -16.31 -17.49 6.49
N ILE A 70 -16.10 -16.18 6.56
CA ILE A 70 -14.88 -15.56 6.08
C ILE A 70 -13.91 -15.48 7.23
N GLN A 71 -12.78 -16.18 7.08
CA GLN A 71 -11.72 -16.19 8.09
C GLN A 71 -11.08 -14.82 8.24
N PRO A 72 -10.50 -14.52 9.42
CA PRO A 72 -9.73 -13.29 9.59
C PRO A 72 -8.62 -13.19 8.53
N GLN A 73 -8.50 -12.02 7.92
CA GLN A 73 -7.50 -11.80 6.88
C GLN A 73 -6.69 -10.54 7.16
N PRO A 74 -5.37 -10.59 6.96
CA PRO A 74 -4.56 -9.39 7.07
C PRO A 74 -4.92 -8.43 5.94
N THR A 75 -5.04 -7.16 6.28
CA THR A 75 -5.43 -6.11 5.33
C THR A 75 -4.59 -4.86 5.59
N VAL A 76 -4.31 -4.12 4.54
CA VAL A 76 -3.64 -2.82 4.65
C VAL A 76 -4.59 -1.74 4.17
N LYS A 77 -4.81 -0.75 5.01
CA LYS A 77 -5.61 0.42 4.69
C LYS A 77 -4.69 1.60 4.44
N PHE A 78 -4.97 2.36 3.39
CA PHE A 78 -4.25 3.59 3.11
C PHE A 78 -5.18 4.79 3.27
N VAL A 79 -4.75 5.75 4.10
CA VAL A 79 -5.49 6.98 4.34
C VAL A 79 -4.70 8.15 3.78
N LEU A 80 -5.28 8.87 2.83
CA LEU A 80 -4.64 10.04 2.23
C LEU A 80 -4.46 11.16 3.25
N SER A 81 -3.31 11.85 3.17
CA SER A 81 -3.11 13.04 3.96
C SER A 81 -4.01 14.17 3.43
N LYS A 82 -4.38 15.09 4.32
CA LYS A 82 -5.20 16.26 3.94
C LYS A 82 -4.51 17.09 2.86
N LYS A 83 -3.20 17.28 2.97
CA LYS A 83 -2.43 18.09 2.01
C LYS A 83 -2.46 17.49 0.61
N LEU A 84 -2.31 16.17 0.50
CA LEU A 84 -2.36 15.48 -0.79
C LEU A 84 -3.77 15.51 -1.37
N LYS A 85 -4.77 15.30 -0.53
CA LYS A 85 -6.18 15.32 -0.94
C LYS A 85 -6.58 16.67 -1.52
N GLU A 86 -6.09 17.76 -0.95
CA GLU A 86 -6.37 19.12 -1.43
C GLU A 86 -5.77 19.38 -2.81
N LYS A 87 -4.69 18.67 -3.18
CA LYS A 87 -4.03 18.81 -4.48
C LYS A 87 -4.65 17.95 -5.58
N LEU A 88 -5.48 17.02 -5.22
CA LEU A 88 -6.20 16.17 -6.16
C LEU A 88 -7.52 16.81 -6.57
#